data_65aed91907ae279ce6d631f8c908bec2
#
_entry.id   65aed91907ae279ce6d631f8c908bec2
#
_cell.length_a   1.000
_cell.length_b   1.000
_cell.length_c   1.000
_cell.angle_alpha   90.00
_cell.angle_beta   90.00
_cell.angle_gamma   90.00
#
_symmetry.space_group_name_H-M   'P 1'
#
loop_
_entity.id
_entity.type
_entity.pdbx_description
1 polymer ?
#
loop_
_entity_poly.entity_id
_entity_poly.type
_entity_poly.pdbx_seq_one_letter_code
_entity_poly.pdbx_strand_id
1 'polypeptide(L)'
;MKPILEPDVLDLLNNGRFPGEMEGYILSDGGDLFGWSLFRIDGDVTSLLDILPPNDMFMDGLVRASVAYGEARGATKFTFNKDKI
;
A
#
# COMPACT_ATOMS: atom_id res chain seq x y z
N MET A 1 -8.91 2.09 -8.43
CA MET A 1 -7.81 2.10 -7.43
C MET A 1 -7.33 3.53 -7.24
N LYS A 2 -7.23 3.98 -6.00
CA LYS A 2 -6.88 5.37 -5.68
C LYS A 2 -5.83 5.40 -4.58
N PRO A 3 -4.90 6.37 -4.61
CA PRO A 3 -4.00 6.57 -3.48
C PRO A 3 -4.78 7.07 -2.26
N ILE A 4 -4.34 6.69 -1.08
CA ILE A 4 -4.92 7.17 0.17
C ILE A 4 -4.26 8.51 0.50
N LEU A 5 -5.03 9.59 0.45
CA LEU A 5 -4.52 10.94 0.69
C LEU A 5 -4.74 11.42 2.13
N GLU A 6 -5.64 10.77 2.86
CA GLU A 6 -6.00 11.19 4.20
C GLU A 6 -5.22 10.41 5.26
N PRO A 7 -4.44 11.10 6.10
CA PRO A 7 -3.65 10.42 7.16
C PRO A 7 -4.51 9.58 8.10
N ASP A 8 -5.74 10.02 8.37
CA ASP A 8 -6.65 9.31 9.27
C ASP A 8 -7.00 7.93 8.73
N VAL A 9 -7.15 7.80 7.42
CA VAL A 9 -7.44 6.50 6.78
C VAL A 9 -6.23 5.58 6.90
N LEU A 10 -5.03 6.11 6.67
CA LEU A 10 -3.80 5.35 6.83
C LEU A 10 -3.63 4.85 8.26
N ASP A 11 -3.90 5.71 9.23
CA ASP A 11 -3.82 5.35 10.65
C ASP A 11 -4.82 4.25 11.01
N LEU A 12 -6.02 4.34 10.47
CA LEU A 12 -7.05 3.34 10.70
C LEU A 12 -6.64 1.97 10.17
N LEU A 13 -6.14 1.91 8.94
CA LEU A 13 -5.70 0.67 8.32
C LEU A 13 -4.44 0.11 9.00
N ASN A 14 -3.55 0.98 9.41
CA ASN A 14 -2.34 0.59 10.12
C ASN A 14 -2.66 0.01 11.50
N ASN A 15 -3.62 0.60 12.19
CA ASN A 15 -4.03 0.17 13.54
C ASN A 15 -2.85 0.06 14.51
N GLY A 16 -1.91 1.00 14.43
CA GLY A 16 -0.76 1.06 15.36
C GLY A 16 0.33 0.03 15.14
N ARG A 17 0.27 -0.75 14.05
CA ARG A 17 1.21 -1.86 13.84
C ARG A 17 2.60 -1.41 13.37
N PHE A 18 2.65 -0.41 12.50
CA PHE A 18 3.91 0.05 11.91
C PHE A 18 4.16 1.50 12.30
N PRO A 19 5.36 1.82 12.81
CA PRO A 19 5.70 3.20 13.16
C PRO A 19 6.10 4.02 11.93
N GLY A 20 5.99 5.34 12.04
CA GLY A 20 6.48 6.26 11.02
C GLY A 20 5.47 6.53 9.92
N GLU A 21 5.89 7.30 8.94
CA GLU A 21 5.06 7.68 7.81
C GLU A 21 4.88 6.52 6.85
N MET A 22 3.73 6.47 6.20
CA MET A 22 3.43 5.46 5.21
C MET A 22 2.47 6.01 4.17
N GLU A 23 2.36 5.27 3.07
CA GLU A 23 1.46 5.55 1.98
C GLU A 23 0.53 4.37 1.80
N GLY A 24 -0.47 4.51 0.97
CA GLY A 24 -1.37 3.40 0.69
C GLY A 24 -2.21 3.61 -0.55
N TYR A 25 -2.77 2.51 -1.01
CA TYR A 25 -3.80 2.50 -2.06
C TYR A 25 -5.04 1.81 -1.53
N ILE A 26 -6.18 2.27 -2.02
CA ILE A 26 -7.48 1.75 -1.65
C ILE A 26 -8.19 1.28 -2.91
N LEU A 27 -8.85 0.14 -2.82
CA LEU A 27 -9.68 -0.42 -3.86
C LEU A 27 -11.11 -0.37 -3.38
N SER A 28 -11.96 0.43 -4.06
CA SER A 28 -13.36 0.61 -3.66
C SER A 28 -14.28 0.59 -4.86
N ASP A 29 -15.55 0.27 -4.61
CA ASP A 29 -16.61 0.31 -5.62
C ASP A 29 -17.91 0.67 -4.93
N GLY A 30 -18.56 1.72 -5.43
CA GLY A 30 -19.84 2.18 -4.88
C GLY A 30 -19.76 2.60 -3.43
N GLY A 31 -18.60 3.01 -2.94
CA GLY A 31 -18.39 3.38 -1.55
C GLY A 31 -17.93 2.24 -0.65
N ASP A 32 -17.95 1.00 -1.15
CA ASP A 32 -17.47 -0.16 -0.40
C ASP A 32 -15.99 -0.37 -0.61
N LEU A 33 -15.29 -0.63 0.49
CA LEU A 33 -13.86 -0.94 0.47
C LEU A 33 -13.66 -2.42 0.19
N PHE A 34 -13.00 -2.74 -0.94
CA PHE A 34 -12.69 -4.12 -1.31
C PHE A 34 -11.30 -4.56 -0.89
N GLY A 35 -10.36 -3.62 -0.87
CA GLY A 35 -8.99 -3.97 -0.56
C GLY A 35 -8.13 -2.73 -0.41
N TRP A 36 -6.90 -2.93 0.06
CA TRP A 36 -5.99 -1.83 0.29
C TRP A 36 -4.55 -2.35 0.36
N SER A 37 -3.60 -1.43 0.23
CA SER A 37 -2.20 -1.71 0.50
C SER A 37 -1.63 -0.60 1.38
N LEU A 38 -0.66 -0.96 2.21
CA LEU A 38 0.14 -0.01 2.98
C LEU A 38 1.60 -0.24 2.63
N PHE A 39 2.31 0.82 2.33
CA PHE A 39 3.72 0.73 1.98
C PHE A 39 4.46 1.98 2.45
N ARG A 40 5.78 1.88 2.47
CA ARG A 40 6.66 2.97 2.86
C ARG A 40 7.72 3.15 1.79
N ILE A 41 8.05 4.40 1.51
CA ILE A 41 9.17 4.74 0.64
C ILE A 41 10.30 5.23 1.53
N ASP A 42 11.39 4.49 1.54
CA ASP A 42 12.53 4.77 2.38
C ASP A 42 13.77 4.83 1.50
N GLY A 43 14.21 6.06 1.19
CA GLY A 43 15.28 6.27 0.24
C GLY A 43 14.90 5.79 -1.16
N ASP A 44 15.61 4.80 -1.67
CA ASP A 44 15.36 4.21 -2.99
C ASP A 44 14.55 2.90 -2.94
N VAL A 45 14.00 2.57 -1.76
CA VAL A 45 13.28 1.32 -1.54
C VAL A 45 11.81 1.60 -1.23
N THR A 46 10.91 0.89 -1.91
CA THR A 46 9.49 0.81 -1.54
C THR A 46 9.28 -0.48 -0.77
N SER A 47 8.85 -0.38 0.47
CA SER A 47 8.59 -1.52 1.35
C SER A 47 7.11 -1.72 1.53
N LEU A 48 6.57 -2.84 1.06
CA LEU A 48 5.17 -3.19 1.26
C LEU A 48 5.01 -3.71 2.68
N LEU A 49 4.22 -2.99 3.49
CA LEU A 49 4.01 -3.30 4.90
C LEU A 49 2.86 -4.26 5.11
N ASP A 50 1.76 -4.04 4.39
CA ASP A 50 0.58 -4.89 4.50
C ASP A 50 -0.26 -4.74 3.23
N ILE A 51 -1.08 -5.76 2.94
CA ILE A 51 -1.96 -5.76 1.79
C ILE A 51 -3.18 -6.61 2.10
N LEU A 52 -4.35 -6.12 1.71
CA LEU A 52 -5.60 -6.87 1.77
C LEU A 52 -6.24 -6.86 0.39
N PRO A 53 -5.90 -7.81 -0.48
CA PRO A 53 -6.53 -7.91 -1.79
C PRO A 53 -7.84 -8.68 -1.69
N PRO A 54 -8.87 -8.32 -2.50
CA PRO A 54 -10.10 -9.14 -2.54
C PRO A 54 -9.87 -10.48 -3.23
N ASN A 55 -8.87 -10.59 -4.10
CA ASN A 55 -8.45 -11.82 -4.76
C ASN A 55 -7.07 -11.64 -5.39
N ASP A 56 -6.53 -12.71 -5.96
CA ASP A 56 -5.18 -12.70 -6.54
C ASP A 56 -5.00 -11.71 -7.68
N MET A 57 -6.03 -11.50 -8.48
CA MET A 57 -6.00 -10.54 -9.58
C MET A 57 -5.76 -9.11 -9.06
N PHE A 58 -6.50 -8.72 -8.05
CA PHE A 58 -6.35 -7.38 -7.46
C PHE A 58 -5.09 -7.25 -6.62
N MET A 59 -4.57 -8.36 -6.11
CA MET A 59 -3.29 -8.35 -5.42
C MET A 59 -2.18 -7.83 -6.34
N ASP A 60 -2.11 -8.35 -7.57
CA ASP A 60 -1.13 -7.90 -8.55
C ASP A 60 -1.29 -6.40 -8.84
N GLY A 61 -2.53 -5.93 -9.01
CA GLY A 61 -2.81 -4.52 -9.26
C GLY A 61 -2.38 -3.61 -8.11
N LEU A 62 -2.66 -4.02 -6.87
CA LEU A 62 -2.26 -3.25 -5.69
C LEU A 62 -0.74 -3.19 -5.54
N VAL A 63 -0.05 -4.30 -5.78
CA VAL A 63 1.41 -4.34 -5.74
C VAL A 63 2.00 -3.42 -6.82
N ARG A 64 1.51 -3.51 -8.05
CA ARG A 64 1.99 -2.67 -9.16
C ARG A 64 1.77 -1.19 -8.90
N ALA A 65 0.61 -0.82 -8.35
CA ALA A 65 0.32 0.57 -8.01
C ALA A 65 1.27 1.09 -6.93
N SER A 66 1.55 0.28 -5.93
CA SER A 66 2.48 0.64 -4.85
C SER A 66 3.90 0.83 -5.39
N VAL A 67 4.37 -0.07 -6.25
CA VAL A 67 5.68 0.02 -6.88
C VAL A 67 5.78 1.27 -7.75
N ALA A 68 4.77 1.53 -8.59
CA ALA A 68 4.74 2.70 -9.46
C ALA A 68 4.77 4.00 -8.67
N TYR A 69 4.06 4.04 -7.54
CA TYR A 69 4.07 5.20 -6.66
C TYR A 69 5.48 5.47 -6.12
N GLY A 70 6.17 4.41 -5.68
CA GLY A 70 7.54 4.52 -5.23
C GLY A 70 8.50 4.97 -6.33
N GLU A 71 8.36 4.39 -7.54
CA GLU A 71 9.20 4.75 -8.68
C GLU A 71 9.04 6.23 -9.05
N ALA A 72 7.82 6.76 -8.99
CA ALA A 72 7.56 8.17 -9.26
C ALA A 72 8.28 9.09 -8.25
N ARG A 73 8.66 8.56 -7.11
CA ARG A 73 9.39 9.28 -6.06
C ARG A 73 10.86 8.89 -5.96
N GLY A 74 11.37 8.17 -6.95
CA GLY A 74 12.79 7.85 -7.05
C GLY A 74 13.19 6.49 -6.49
N ALA A 75 12.24 5.69 -6.02
CA ALA A 75 12.56 4.35 -5.54
C ALA A 75 12.88 3.42 -6.71
N THR A 76 13.93 2.63 -6.57
CA THR A 76 14.38 1.69 -7.59
C THR A 76 14.28 0.24 -7.14
N LYS A 77 13.94 0.00 -5.87
CA LYS A 77 13.87 -1.33 -5.29
C LYS A 77 12.52 -1.50 -4.59
N PHE A 78 12.12 -2.76 -4.42
CA PHE A 78 10.88 -3.12 -3.79
C PHE A 78 11.08 -4.31 -2.87
N THR A 79 10.49 -4.25 -1.67
CA THR A 79 10.53 -5.35 -0.71
C THR A 79 9.14 -5.67 -0.19
N PHE A 80 8.94 -6.90 0.25
CA PHE A 80 7.69 -7.39 0.83
C PHE A 80 7.84 -7.66 2.32
N ASN A 81 6.75 -7.48 3.05
CA ASN A 81 6.61 -8.07 4.37
C ASN A 81 6.24 -9.55 4.17
N LYS A 82 7.18 -10.44 4.36
CA LYS A 82 7.03 -11.88 4.06
C LYS A 82 5.95 -12.57 4.90
N ASP A 83 5.65 -12.01 6.07
CA ASP A 83 4.63 -12.59 6.94
C ASP A 83 3.22 -12.32 6.43
N LYS A 84 3.06 -11.42 5.44
CA LYS A 84 1.76 -11.00 4.91
C LYS A 84 1.49 -11.47 3.49
N ILE A 85 2.53 -11.85 2.77
CA ILE A 85 2.42 -12.19 1.33
C ILE A 85 2.90 -13.60 1.05
#